data_b8097ac0cd0b6391c7f83c62b98cd48a
#
_entry.id   b8097ac0cd0b6391c7f83c62b98cd48a
#
_cell.length_a   1.000
_cell.length_b   1.000
_cell.length_c   1.000
_cell.angle_alpha   90.00
_cell.angle_beta   90.00
_cell.angle_gamma   90.00
#
_symmetry.space_group_name_H-M   'P 1'
#
loop_
_entity.id
_entity.type
_entity.pdbx_description
1 polymer ?
#
loop_
_entity_poly.entity_id
_entity_poly.type
_entity_poly.pdbx_seq_one_letter_code
_entity_poly.pdbx_strand_id
1 'polypeptide(L)'
;MISLSRACASAAACAVVLTACGGPTDADGGATPTPSVDVGKASPVTPLDAATIAKAKKQGSLLLYTNADADQMAPVVKAFEAKYDGIELRVLNMNDTQTFQRYATETATGVRTADVVMATDAVGMLNFVDKGNVLDYDDPNVQHLPEYARLAPGVVAMSEDPLVAVYNTALLPRDKQPKDLKSLAELSDSIKGKVGTTDISNPQSFGAVSNYTAEHGDEGWRNIEALGPNTGVESGNGNLMQKLAQGEYQATYFVAGSVRALIEEDEAAKILNYTYLTDGTPMLPRAVAVTRKAKSPEAAKLFVNFLLSVEGQQAACKGGFTPYRDGVECPYGIAAVEKVVGADNMMLGGYPEDIVRNKPAIVERWKKAYDR
;
A
#
# COMPACT_ATOMS: atom_id res chain seq x y z
N MET A 1 26.79 54.99 -8.96
CA MET A 1 28.09 55.58 -8.55
C MET A 1 28.63 54.76 -7.41
N ILE A 2 29.89 54.31 -7.58
CA ILE A 2 30.87 53.83 -6.59
C ILE A 2 30.56 52.37 -6.12
N SER A 3 31.16 51.34 -6.64
CA SER A 3 32.55 50.90 -6.97
C SER A 3 33.32 50.31 -5.80
N LEU A 4 33.73 49.01 -6.01
CA LEU A 4 34.98 48.33 -5.60
C LEU A 4 35.17 47.97 -4.11
N SER A 5 35.79 46.88 -3.68
CA SER A 5 36.80 45.94 -4.24
C SER A 5 36.94 44.68 -3.45
N ARG A 6 37.34 43.64 -4.12
CA ARG A 6 38.19 42.46 -3.84
C ARG A 6 39.00 42.41 -2.56
N ALA A 7 39.09 41.23 -1.96
CA ALA A 7 40.39 40.64 -1.57
C ALA A 7 40.25 39.10 -1.38
N CYS A 8 41.15 38.37 -2.06
CA CYS A 8 41.45 36.98 -1.89
C CYS A 8 42.36 36.77 -0.66
N ALA A 9 42.26 35.66 0.01
CA ALA A 9 43.41 35.06 0.71
C ALA A 9 43.21 33.53 0.82
N SER A 10 44.19 32.83 0.22
CA SER A 10 44.41 31.38 0.33
C SER A 10 45.27 31.06 1.56
N ALA A 11 45.09 29.88 2.15
CA ALA A 11 46.15 29.04 2.76
C ALA A 11 45.48 27.86 3.47
N ALA A 12 45.69 26.69 3.04
CA ALA A 12 46.80 25.73 3.30
C ALA A 12 46.39 24.64 4.34
N ALA A 13 46.57 23.44 3.87
CA ALA A 13 46.31 22.14 4.51
C ALA A 13 47.10 21.91 5.81
N CYS A 14 46.52 21.07 6.68
CA CYS A 14 47.30 20.18 7.55
C CYS A 14 46.53 18.87 7.76
N ALA A 15 47.11 17.80 7.21
CA ALA A 15 46.73 16.42 7.51
C ALA A 15 47.38 16.02 8.85
N VAL A 16 46.60 15.40 9.72
CA VAL A 16 47.14 14.66 10.88
C VAL A 16 46.58 13.24 10.82
N VAL A 17 47.47 12.32 10.52
CA VAL A 17 47.30 10.87 10.67
C VAL A 17 47.58 10.51 12.12
N LEU A 18 46.65 9.86 12.81
CA LEU A 18 46.95 9.15 14.06
C LEU A 18 46.42 7.73 13.96
N THR A 19 47.36 6.81 13.77
CA THR A 19 47.24 5.38 13.99
C THR A 19 47.24 5.08 15.49
N ALA A 20 46.24 4.31 15.97
CA ALA A 20 46.38 3.57 17.22
C ALA A 20 45.76 2.19 17.07
N CYS A 21 46.59 1.16 17.20
CA CYS A 21 46.22 -0.24 17.35
C CYS A 21 45.64 -0.52 18.74
N GLY A 22 44.66 -1.41 18.83
CA GLY A 22 44.23 -2.02 20.07
C GLY A 22 43.19 -3.12 19.77
N GLY A 23 43.58 -4.36 20.09
CA GLY A 23 42.97 -5.64 19.68
C GLY A 23 41.69 -6.06 20.40
N PRO A 24 41.29 -7.35 20.31
CA PRO A 24 39.92 -7.79 20.11
C PRO A 24 39.19 -8.11 21.40
N THR A 25 37.87 -7.94 21.41
CA THR A 25 36.94 -8.68 22.29
C THR A 25 35.72 -9.13 21.51
N ASP A 26 35.58 -10.43 21.43
CA ASP A 26 34.43 -11.14 20.93
C ASP A 26 33.17 -10.81 21.73
N ALA A 27 32.10 -10.45 21.06
CA ALA A 27 30.74 -10.69 21.52
C ALA A 27 29.85 -10.85 20.29
N ASP A 28 29.52 -12.09 20.04
CA ASP A 28 28.57 -12.57 19.06
C ASP A 28 27.15 -12.06 19.41
N GLY A 29 26.58 -11.29 18.53
CA GLY A 29 25.21 -10.81 18.59
C GLY A 29 24.76 -10.54 17.17
N GLY A 30 24.28 -11.59 16.49
CA GLY A 30 23.82 -11.52 15.12
C GLY A 30 22.63 -10.57 14.98
N ALA A 31 22.91 -9.32 14.62
CA ALA A 31 21.93 -8.42 14.08
C ALA A 31 21.75 -8.75 12.59
N THR A 32 20.60 -9.23 12.22
CA THR A 32 20.17 -9.36 10.83
C THR A 32 20.30 -7.97 10.18
N PRO A 33 20.96 -7.81 9.04
CA PRO A 33 21.08 -6.51 8.41
C PRO A 33 19.72 -6.05 7.93
N THR A 34 19.21 -4.96 8.49
CA THR A 34 18.08 -4.20 7.96
C THR A 34 18.43 -3.79 6.53
N PRO A 35 17.61 -4.08 5.51
CA PRO A 35 17.88 -3.65 4.15
C PRO A 35 17.79 -2.12 4.08
N SER A 36 18.94 -1.45 3.98
CA SER A 36 18.99 -0.04 3.64
C SER A 36 18.50 0.13 2.20
N VAL A 37 17.40 0.86 2.01
CA VAL A 37 16.91 1.24 0.68
C VAL A 37 17.93 2.21 0.09
N ASP A 38 18.67 1.78 -0.92
CA ASP A 38 19.60 2.63 -1.67
C ASP A 38 18.80 3.51 -2.63
N VAL A 39 18.49 4.73 -2.23
CA VAL A 39 17.70 5.73 -2.98
C VAL A 39 18.43 6.31 -4.20
N GLY A 40 19.44 5.65 -4.74
CA GLY A 40 20.37 6.24 -5.72
C GLY A 40 20.35 5.71 -7.15
N LYS A 41 19.68 4.58 -7.46
CA LYS A 41 19.67 4.02 -8.82
C LYS A 41 18.30 3.49 -9.17
N ALA A 42 17.72 4.03 -10.26
CA ALA A 42 16.48 3.48 -10.81
C ALA A 42 16.67 1.97 -11.11
N SER A 43 15.79 1.13 -10.56
CA SER A 43 15.82 -0.30 -10.82
C SER A 43 15.64 -0.56 -12.32
N PRO A 44 16.37 -1.54 -12.91
CA PRO A 44 16.25 -1.87 -14.32
C PRO A 44 14.79 -2.18 -14.71
N VAL A 45 14.36 -1.74 -15.86
CA VAL A 45 13.05 -2.08 -16.44
C VAL A 45 13.29 -3.00 -17.64
N THR A 46 12.73 -4.21 -17.59
CA THR A 46 12.78 -5.15 -18.70
C THR A 46 11.43 -5.12 -19.43
N PRO A 47 11.34 -4.50 -20.62
CA PRO A 47 10.13 -4.52 -21.41
C PRO A 47 9.86 -5.92 -21.96
N LEU A 48 8.59 -6.21 -22.27
CA LEU A 48 8.25 -7.42 -23.03
C LEU A 48 8.73 -7.31 -24.49
N ASP A 49 8.95 -8.46 -25.11
CA ASP A 49 9.42 -8.52 -26.50
C ASP A 49 8.37 -8.00 -27.50
N ALA A 50 8.85 -7.60 -28.69
CA ALA A 50 8.01 -7.03 -29.74
C ALA A 50 6.90 -7.99 -30.24
N ALA A 51 7.14 -9.31 -30.18
CA ALA A 51 6.16 -10.30 -30.62
C ALA A 51 4.99 -10.37 -29.61
N THR A 52 5.29 -10.33 -28.31
CA THR A 52 4.28 -10.26 -27.24
C THR A 52 3.47 -8.97 -27.34
N ILE A 53 4.11 -7.82 -27.56
CA ILE A 53 3.42 -6.53 -27.76
C ILE A 53 2.51 -6.59 -29.00
N ALA A 54 2.98 -7.17 -30.11
CA ALA A 54 2.16 -7.31 -31.33
C ALA A 54 0.94 -8.23 -31.13
N LYS A 55 1.07 -9.31 -30.34
CA LYS A 55 -0.06 -10.16 -29.96
C LYS A 55 -1.04 -9.43 -29.06
N ALA A 56 -0.56 -8.68 -28.06
CA ALA A 56 -1.38 -7.85 -27.18
C ALA A 56 -2.22 -6.84 -27.99
N LYS A 57 -1.61 -6.16 -28.94
CA LYS A 57 -2.32 -5.24 -29.87
C LYS A 57 -3.40 -5.94 -30.71
N LYS A 58 -3.17 -7.18 -31.16
CA LYS A 58 -4.18 -7.96 -31.84
C LYS A 58 -5.36 -8.37 -30.95
N GLN A 59 -5.15 -8.53 -29.65
CA GLN A 59 -6.20 -8.79 -28.67
C GLN A 59 -7.08 -7.56 -28.44
N GLY A 60 -6.53 -6.36 -28.60
CA GLY A 60 -7.23 -5.08 -28.66
C GLY A 60 -7.84 -4.58 -27.33
N SER A 61 -8.04 -5.44 -26.35
CA SER A 61 -8.55 -5.04 -25.02
C SER A 61 -8.25 -6.08 -23.96
N LEU A 62 -8.16 -5.62 -22.70
CA LEU A 62 -8.14 -6.48 -21.52
C LEU A 62 -9.14 -6.00 -20.48
N LEU A 63 -9.56 -6.91 -19.60
CA LEU A 63 -10.53 -6.65 -18.53
C LEU A 63 -9.85 -6.79 -17.17
N LEU A 64 -9.84 -5.72 -16.40
CA LEU A 64 -9.33 -5.65 -15.04
C LEU A 64 -10.48 -5.64 -14.03
N TYR A 65 -10.45 -6.53 -13.04
CA TYR A 65 -11.26 -6.44 -11.83
C TYR A 65 -10.42 -5.88 -10.68
N THR A 66 -10.92 -4.85 -9.99
CA THR A 66 -10.17 -4.17 -8.93
C THR A 66 -11.09 -3.51 -7.90
N ASN A 67 -10.55 -3.36 -6.68
CA ASN A 67 -11.17 -2.56 -5.63
C ASN A 67 -10.70 -1.08 -5.64
N ALA A 68 -9.84 -0.69 -6.58
CA ALA A 68 -9.45 0.71 -6.75
C ALA A 68 -10.55 1.50 -7.48
N ASP A 69 -10.83 2.69 -7.00
CA ASP A 69 -11.86 3.56 -7.58
C ASP A 69 -11.48 4.05 -8.99
N ALA A 70 -12.49 4.48 -9.75
CA ALA A 70 -12.31 4.93 -11.12
C ALA A 70 -11.32 6.09 -11.23
N ASP A 71 -11.40 7.05 -10.31
CA ASP A 71 -10.51 8.22 -10.27
C ASP A 71 -9.06 7.83 -9.97
N GLN A 72 -8.85 6.84 -9.08
CA GLN A 72 -7.52 6.29 -8.81
C GLN A 72 -6.94 5.59 -10.05
N MET A 73 -7.76 4.88 -10.80
CA MET A 73 -7.32 4.14 -12.00
C MET A 73 -7.16 5.03 -13.24
N ALA A 74 -7.83 6.15 -13.31
CA ALA A 74 -7.83 7.01 -14.51
C ALA A 74 -6.42 7.41 -15.02
N PRO A 75 -5.46 7.82 -14.17
CA PRO A 75 -4.10 8.11 -14.63
C PRO A 75 -3.37 6.88 -15.17
N VAL A 76 -3.60 5.71 -14.58
CA VAL A 76 -3.00 4.44 -15.00
C VAL A 76 -3.55 4.01 -16.37
N VAL A 77 -4.88 4.04 -16.52
CA VAL A 77 -5.57 3.74 -17.78
C VAL A 77 -5.04 4.65 -18.89
N LYS A 78 -5.06 5.97 -18.65
CA LYS A 78 -4.60 6.96 -19.62
C LYS A 78 -3.15 6.75 -20.06
N ALA A 79 -2.26 6.47 -19.12
CA ALA A 79 -0.84 6.26 -19.42
C ALA A 79 -0.60 4.95 -20.17
N PHE A 80 -1.29 3.87 -19.77
CA PHE A 80 -1.20 2.58 -20.45
C PHE A 80 -1.68 2.65 -21.89
N GLU A 81 -2.88 3.20 -22.15
CA GLU A 81 -3.47 3.33 -23.47
C GLU A 81 -2.67 4.27 -24.39
N ALA A 82 -2.11 5.35 -23.83
CA ALA A 82 -1.23 6.25 -24.56
C ALA A 82 0.08 5.57 -25.00
N LYS A 83 0.63 4.68 -24.17
CA LYS A 83 1.85 3.93 -24.49
C LYS A 83 1.60 2.80 -25.48
N TYR A 84 0.48 2.13 -25.35
CA TYR A 84 0.12 0.93 -26.13
C TYR A 84 -1.14 1.16 -26.94
N ASP A 85 -1.08 2.17 -27.81
CA ASP A 85 -2.17 2.50 -28.73
C ASP A 85 -2.78 1.26 -29.40
N GLY A 86 -4.10 1.20 -29.41
CA GLY A 86 -4.89 0.07 -29.92
C GLY A 86 -5.20 -1.02 -28.87
N ILE A 87 -4.87 -0.81 -27.59
CA ILE A 87 -5.25 -1.71 -26.49
C ILE A 87 -6.12 -0.94 -25.48
N GLU A 88 -7.39 -1.28 -25.37
CA GLU A 88 -8.34 -0.71 -24.41
C GLU A 88 -8.20 -1.43 -23.05
N LEU A 89 -8.01 -0.68 -21.97
CA LEU A 89 -8.04 -1.20 -20.59
C LEU A 89 -9.42 -0.98 -19.97
N ARG A 90 -10.22 -2.04 -19.91
CA ARG A 90 -11.55 -2.02 -19.29
C ARG A 90 -11.43 -2.31 -17.81
N VAL A 91 -11.74 -1.32 -16.98
CA VAL A 91 -11.71 -1.45 -15.52
C VAL A 91 -13.12 -1.69 -14.99
N LEU A 92 -13.28 -2.71 -14.16
CA LEU A 92 -14.51 -2.97 -13.42
C LEU A 92 -14.20 -2.90 -11.92
N ASN A 93 -14.69 -1.82 -11.30
CA ASN A 93 -14.55 -1.60 -9.87
C ASN A 93 -15.57 -2.42 -9.10
N MET A 94 -15.10 -3.11 -8.07
CA MET A 94 -15.90 -3.83 -7.08
C MET A 94 -15.03 -4.15 -5.86
N ASN A 95 -15.62 -4.43 -4.72
CA ASN A 95 -14.81 -4.83 -3.56
C ASN A 95 -14.09 -6.18 -3.77
N ASP A 96 -13.06 -6.43 -2.97
CA ASP A 96 -12.20 -7.62 -3.12
C ASP A 96 -12.99 -8.93 -3.08
N THR A 97 -13.94 -9.05 -2.15
CA THR A 97 -14.77 -10.26 -2.03
C THR A 97 -15.59 -10.49 -3.32
N GLN A 98 -16.21 -9.45 -3.85
CA GLN A 98 -16.97 -9.51 -5.10
C GLN A 98 -16.07 -9.85 -6.29
N THR A 99 -14.84 -9.33 -6.33
CA THR A 99 -13.84 -9.63 -7.36
C THR A 99 -13.63 -11.14 -7.50
N PHE A 100 -13.28 -11.81 -6.40
CA PHE A 100 -13.02 -13.25 -6.42
C PHE A 100 -14.27 -14.10 -6.64
N GLN A 101 -15.41 -13.71 -6.06
CA GLN A 101 -16.69 -14.41 -6.25
C GLN A 101 -17.16 -14.32 -7.70
N ARG A 102 -17.08 -13.14 -8.30
CA ARG A 102 -17.47 -12.92 -9.69
C ARG A 102 -16.60 -13.73 -10.64
N TYR A 103 -15.28 -13.67 -10.47
CA TYR A 103 -14.37 -14.52 -11.27
C TYR A 103 -14.73 -16.00 -11.19
N ALA A 104 -14.97 -16.51 -9.98
CA ALA A 104 -15.33 -17.92 -9.79
C ALA A 104 -16.65 -18.28 -10.47
N THR A 105 -17.68 -17.45 -10.35
CA THR A 105 -18.99 -17.67 -10.97
C THR A 105 -18.92 -17.63 -12.49
N GLU A 106 -18.25 -16.65 -13.07
CA GLU A 106 -18.09 -16.48 -14.51
C GLU A 106 -17.27 -17.64 -15.10
N THR A 107 -16.20 -18.05 -14.42
CA THR A 107 -15.39 -19.21 -14.83
C THR A 107 -16.21 -20.49 -14.81
N ALA A 108 -17.03 -20.74 -13.77
CA ALA A 108 -17.87 -21.91 -13.66
C ALA A 108 -18.96 -21.99 -14.77
N THR A 109 -19.45 -20.84 -15.20
CA THR A 109 -20.50 -20.74 -16.25
C THR A 109 -19.93 -20.58 -17.65
N GLY A 110 -18.60 -20.50 -17.81
CA GLY A 110 -17.94 -20.33 -19.11
C GLY A 110 -18.10 -18.93 -19.73
N VAL A 111 -18.56 -17.95 -18.95
CA VAL A 111 -18.68 -16.55 -19.38
C VAL A 111 -17.30 -15.90 -19.34
N ARG A 112 -17.10 -14.83 -20.13
CA ARG A 112 -15.86 -14.04 -20.07
C ARG A 112 -15.69 -13.45 -18.68
N THR A 113 -14.50 -13.66 -18.10
CA THR A 113 -14.10 -13.11 -16.81
C THR A 113 -12.90 -12.18 -16.95
N ALA A 114 -12.35 -11.67 -15.84
CA ALA A 114 -11.19 -10.80 -15.81
C ALA A 114 -9.96 -11.44 -16.45
N ASP A 115 -9.21 -10.64 -17.19
CA ASP A 115 -7.87 -10.99 -17.68
C ASP A 115 -6.81 -10.71 -16.60
N VAL A 116 -7.06 -9.69 -15.77
CA VAL A 116 -6.23 -9.30 -14.60
C VAL A 116 -7.12 -9.09 -13.40
N VAL A 117 -6.65 -9.55 -12.22
CA VAL A 117 -7.23 -9.24 -10.92
C VAL A 117 -6.25 -8.37 -10.15
N MET A 118 -6.74 -7.29 -9.52
CA MET A 118 -5.96 -6.42 -8.64
C MET A 118 -6.75 -6.18 -7.35
N ALA A 119 -6.17 -6.57 -6.20
CA ALA A 119 -6.86 -6.62 -4.92
C ALA A 119 -5.93 -6.34 -3.75
N THR A 120 -6.49 -5.91 -2.61
CA THR A 120 -5.76 -5.75 -1.34
C THR A 120 -6.06 -6.87 -0.33
N ASP A 121 -6.94 -7.82 -0.68
CA ASP A 121 -7.26 -8.99 0.13
C ASP A 121 -6.19 -10.08 -0.01
N ALA A 122 -5.22 -10.12 0.91
CA ALA A 122 -4.18 -11.13 0.95
C ALA A 122 -4.76 -12.57 1.02
N VAL A 123 -5.75 -12.79 1.88
CA VAL A 123 -6.37 -14.12 2.07
C VAL A 123 -7.15 -14.55 0.82
N GLY A 124 -7.90 -13.61 0.23
CA GLY A 124 -8.61 -13.84 -1.03
C GLY A 124 -7.66 -14.19 -2.17
N MET A 125 -6.53 -13.45 -2.28
CA MET A 125 -5.53 -13.68 -3.32
C MET A 125 -4.79 -15.01 -3.12
N LEU A 126 -4.39 -15.38 -1.90
CA LEU A 126 -3.77 -16.68 -1.63
C LEU A 126 -4.71 -17.84 -1.96
N ASN A 127 -5.99 -17.75 -1.56
CA ASN A 127 -7.00 -18.73 -1.96
C ASN A 127 -7.21 -18.77 -3.49
N PHE A 128 -7.02 -17.64 -4.18
CA PHE A 128 -7.12 -17.57 -5.64
C PHE A 128 -5.95 -18.30 -6.31
N VAL A 129 -4.75 -18.18 -5.75
CA VAL A 129 -3.54 -18.94 -6.15
C VAL A 129 -3.72 -20.43 -5.91
N ASP A 130 -4.14 -20.83 -4.71
CA ASP A 130 -4.31 -22.24 -4.31
C ASP A 130 -5.33 -22.98 -5.20
N LYS A 131 -6.35 -22.27 -5.67
CA LYS A 131 -7.34 -22.80 -6.63
C LYS A 131 -6.82 -22.87 -8.06
N GLY A 132 -5.57 -22.49 -8.31
CA GLY A 132 -4.96 -22.51 -9.65
C GLY A 132 -5.54 -21.47 -10.62
N ASN A 133 -6.08 -20.36 -10.12
CA ASN A 133 -6.71 -19.31 -10.93
C ASN A 133 -5.72 -18.27 -11.47
N VAL A 134 -4.48 -18.28 -10.99
CA VAL A 134 -3.40 -17.41 -11.47
C VAL A 134 -2.72 -18.10 -12.68
N LEU A 135 -2.40 -17.33 -13.70
CA LEU A 135 -1.59 -17.80 -14.82
C LEU A 135 -0.15 -18.02 -14.32
N ASP A 136 0.43 -19.13 -14.71
CA ASP A 136 1.85 -19.41 -14.48
C ASP A 136 2.70 -18.49 -15.37
N TYR A 137 2.99 -17.31 -14.86
CA TYR A 137 3.73 -16.25 -15.54
C TYR A 137 4.42 -15.34 -14.53
N ASP A 138 5.73 -15.27 -14.63
CA ASP A 138 6.54 -14.29 -13.94
C ASP A 138 6.95 -13.18 -14.90
N ASP A 139 6.59 -11.93 -14.56
CA ASP A 139 7.05 -10.78 -15.33
C ASP A 139 8.59 -10.66 -15.21
N PRO A 140 9.31 -10.34 -16.29
CA PRO A 140 10.78 -10.21 -16.25
C PRO A 140 11.29 -9.14 -15.26
N ASN A 141 10.43 -8.25 -14.78
CA ASN A 141 10.79 -7.28 -13.74
C ASN A 141 10.72 -7.86 -12.31
N VAL A 142 10.10 -9.02 -12.09
CA VAL A 142 9.94 -9.62 -10.75
C VAL A 142 11.28 -9.76 -10.02
N GLN A 143 12.33 -10.13 -10.72
CA GLN A 143 13.68 -10.26 -10.15
C GLN A 143 14.28 -8.95 -9.62
N HIS A 144 13.75 -7.80 -10.05
CA HIS A 144 14.18 -6.46 -9.65
C HIS A 144 13.24 -5.82 -8.61
N LEU A 145 12.19 -6.53 -8.20
CA LEU A 145 11.28 -6.07 -7.16
C LEU A 145 11.86 -6.36 -5.77
N PRO A 146 11.58 -5.51 -4.78
CA PRO A 146 11.89 -5.84 -3.39
C PRO A 146 11.12 -7.11 -2.96
N GLU A 147 11.63 -7.79 -1.94
CA GLU A 147 11.06 -9.06 -1.48
C GLU A 147 9.60 -8.94 -1.08
N TYR A 148 9.24 -7.89 -0.36
CA TYR A 148 7.87 -7.64 0.08
C TYR A 148 6.87 -7.45 -1.08
N ALA A 149 7.34 -7.12 -2.29
CA ALA A 149 6.50 -6.96 -3.47
C ALA A 149 6.32 -8.26 -4.28
N ARG A 150 7.00 -9.36 -3.90
CA ARG A 150 6.87 -10.69 -4.51
C ARG A 150 5.97 -11.55 -3.63
N LEU A 151 4.67 -11.50 -3.87
CA LEU A 151 3.67 -11.98 -2.90
C LEU A 151 3.41 -13.49 -2.95
N ALA A 152 3.36 -14.05 -4.16
CA ALA A 152 3.15 -15.48 -4.41
C ALA A 152 3.53 -15.79 -5.88
N PRO A 153 3.62 -17.06 -6.31
CA PRO A 153 3.85 -17.41 -7.70
C PRO A 153 2.86 -16.73 -8.65
N GLY A 154 3.35 -15.91 -9.58
CA GLY A 154 2.55 -15.12 -10.51
C GLY A 154 1.78 -13.95 -9.91
N VAL A 155 2.04 -13.60 -8.64
CA VAL A 155 1.39 -12.48 -7.93
C VAL A 155 2.42 -11.49 -7.42
N VAL A 156 2.28 -10.24 -7.79
CA VAL A 156 3.18 -9.15 -7.38
C VAL A 156 2.39 -7.96 -6.84
N ALA A 157 3.00 -7.16 -6.00
CA ALA A 157 2.43 -5.88 -5.59
C ALA A 157 2.66 -4.82 -6.68
N MET A 158 1.64 -4.02 -7.00
CA MET A 158 1.81 -2.82 -7.82
C MET A 158 2.01 -1.56 -6.97
N SER A 159 1.60 -1.58 -5.71
CA SER A 159 1.79 -0.53 -4.70
C SER A 159 1.78 -1.13 -3.30
N GLU A 160 2.31 -0.38 -2.32
CA GLU A 160 2.28 -0.70 -0.89
C GLU A 160 1.52 0.41 -0.17
N ASP A 161 0.21 0.21 -0.02
CA ASP A 161 -0.68 1.27 0.43
C ASP A 161 -0.73 1.35 1.97
N PRO A 162 -0.37 2.49 2.60
CA PRO A 162 -0.43 2.64 4.05
C PRO A 162 -1.87 2.70 4.55
N LEU A 163 -2.09 2.24 5.76
CA LEU A 163 -3.31 2.52 6.53
C LEU A 163 -2.99 3.63 7.53
N VAL A 164 -3.75 4.71 7.49
CA VAL A 164 -3.51 5.94 8.24
C VAL A 164 -4.59 6.20 9.29
N ALA A 165 -4.28 7.05 10.27
CA ALA A 165 -5.30 7.70 11.08
C ALA A 165 -5.75 8.99 10.39
N VAL A 166 -7.05 9.32 10.48
CA VAL A 166 -7.60 10.56 9.93
C VAL A 166 -8.42 11.27 11.00
N TYR A 167 -8.31 12.58 11.06
CA TYR A 167 -8.88 13.42 12.09
C TYR A 167 -9.71 14.56 11.49
N ASN A 168 -10.82 14.91 12.16
CA ASN A 168 -11.55 16.14 11.88
C ASN A 168 -10.89 17.30 12.65
N THR A 169 -10.23 18.21 11.94
CA THR A 169 -9.43 19.30 12.53
C THR A 169 -10.28 20.37 13.23
N ALA A 170 -11.55 20.49 12.87
CA ALA A 170 -12.48 21.38 13.54
C ALA A 170 -12.88 20.88 14.94
N LEU A 171 -12.86 19.56 15.15
CA LEU A 171 -13.23 18.93 16.43
C LEU A 171 -12.01 18.50 17.24
N LEU A 172 -10.92 18.11 16.58
CA LEU A 172 -9.68 17.71 17.19
C LEU A 172 -8.51 18.48 16.56
N PRO A 173 -8.06 19.59 17.19
CA PRO A 173 -6.96 20.42 16.68
C PRO A 173 -5.68 19.61 16.45
N ARG A 174 -4.87 20.00 15.47
CA ARG A 174 -3.68 19.27 15.01
C ARG A 174 -2.67 18.96 16.12
N ASP A 175 -2.51 19.86 17.06
CA ASP A 175 -1.62 19.71 18.23
C ASP A 175 -2.10 18.67 19.26
N LYS A 176 -3.37 18.25 19.15
CA LYS A 176 -4.00 17.23 20.02
C LYS A 176 -4.23 15.88 19.35
N GLN A 177 -3.87 15.77 18.06
CA GLN A 177 -4.07 14.54 17.30
C GLN A 177 -3.03 13.48 17.70
N PRO A 178 -3.45 12.28 18.13
CA PRO A 178 -2.55 11.16 18.38
C PRO A 178 -1.71 10.80 17.16
N LYS A 179 -0.48 10.35 17.39
CA LYS A 179 0.44 9.93 16.32
C LYS A 179 0.67 8.42 16.30
N ASP A 180 0.16 7.71 17.28
CA ASP A 180 0.29 6.27 17.44
C ASP A 180 -1.05 5.68 17.93
N LEU A 181 -1.19 4.36 17.80
CA LEU A 181 -2.44 3.68 18.14
C LEU A 181 -2.69 3.65 19.65
N LYS A 182 -1.62 3.60 20.44
CA LYS A 182 -1.70 3.65 21.91
C LYS A 182 -2.30 4.96 22.39
N SER A 183 -1.76 6.10 21.97
CA SER A 183 -2.27 7.42 22.34
C SER A 183 -3.68 7.67 21.79
N LEU A 184 -4.03 7.06 20.64
CA LEU A 184 -5.40 7.08 20.14
C LEU A 184 -6.35 6.28 21.04
N ALA A 185 -5.92 5.13 21.56
CA ALA A 185 -6.70 4.36 22.53
C ALA A 185 -6.94 5.15 23.83
N GLU A 186 -5.91 5.82 24.35
CA GLU A 186 -6.02 6.71 25.52
C GLU A 186 -6.98 7.89 25.26
N LEU A 187 -6.91 8.52 24.08
CA LEU A 187 -7.84 9.57 23.68
C LEU A 187 -9.28 9.05 23.59
N SER A 188 -9.50 7.84 23.10
CA SER A 188 -10.82 7.26 22.87
C SER A 188 -11.67 7.22 24.13
N ASP A 189 -11.06 7.04 25.31
CA ASP A 189 -11.72 7.07 26.60
C ASP A 189 -12.34 8.44 26.93
N SER A 190 -11.72 9.52 26.44
CA SER A 190 -12.19 10.90 26.68
C SER A 190 -13.27 11.34 25.67
N ILE A 191 -13.28 10.75 24.46
CA ILE A 191 -14.18 11.10 23.35
C ILE A 191 -15.10 9.94 22.97
N LYS A 192 -15.64 9.23 23.96
CA LYS A 192 -16.41 7.99 23.79
C LYS A 192 -17.37 8.00 22.61
N GLY A 193 -17.27 6.99 21.75
CA GLY A 193 -18.09 6.86 20.54
C GLY A 193 -17.77 7.86 19.42
N LYS A 194 -16.67 8.61 19.54
CA LYS A 194 -16.20 9.57 18.52
C LYS A 194 -14.98 9.10 17.74
N VAL A 195 -14.55 7.87 17.95
CA VAL A 195 -13.54 7.18 17.15
C VAL A 195 -14.24 6.22 16.20
N GLY A 196 -13.76 6.10 14.98
CA GLY A 196 -14.32 5.20 13.97
C GLY A 196 -13.26 4.31 13.33
N THR A 197 -13.68 3.12 12.91
CA THR A 197 -12.89 2.20 12.07
C THR A 197 -13.80 1.41 11.14
N THR A 198 -13.25 0.60 10.25
CA THR A 198 -14.03 -0.30 9.41
C THR A 198 -14.10 -1.71 10.00
N ASP A 199 -15.17 -2.44 9.67
CA ASP A 199 -15.42 -3.80 10.18
C ASP A 199 -14.27 -4.76 9.77
N ILE A 200 -13.92 -5.67 10.67
CA ILE A 200 -12.85 -6.66 10.47
C ILE A 200 -13.12 -7.62 9.30
N SER A 201 -14.37 -7.74 8.84
CA SER A 201 -14.70 -8.49 7.64
C SER A 201 -14.22 -7.80 6.36
N ASN A 202 -13.93 -6.49 6.42
CA ASN A 202 -13.26 -5.78 5.35
C ASN A 202 -11.79 -6.25 5.25
N PRO A 203 -11.33 -6.69 4.07
CA PRO A 203 -9.97 -7.20 3.89
C PRO A 203 -8.87 -6.22 4.31
N GLN A 204 -9.03 -4.92 4.10
CA GLN A 204 -8.06 -3.91 4.51
C GLN A 204 -7.97 -3.80 6.04
N SER A 205 -9.14 -3.80 6.74
CA SER A 205 -9.15 -3.79 8.20
C SER A 205 -8.52 -5.04 8.78
N PHE A 206 -8.83 -6.20 8.21
CA PHE A 206 -8.21 -7.46 8.59
C PHE A 206 -6.68 -7.40 8.37
N GLY A 207 -6.24 -6.94 7.21
CA GLY A 207 -4.81 -6.79 6.91
C GLY A 207 -4.11 -5.85 7.88
N ALA A 208 -4.71 -4.69 8.20
CA ALA A 208 -4.16 -3.72 9.14
C ALA A 208 -4.02 -4.30 10.56
N VAL A 209 -5.09 -4.91 11.08
CA VAL A 209 -5.08 -5.55 12.41
C VAL A 209 -4.09 -6.71 12.44
N SER A 210 -4.07 -7.54 11.39
CA SER A 210 -3.14 -8.67 11.30
C SER A 210 -1.68 -8.21 11.32
N ASN A 211 -1.30 -7.22 10.50
CA ASN A 211 0.06 -6.70 10.44
C ASN A 211 0.46 -6.05 11.78
N TYR A 212 -0.41 -5.16 12.31
CA TYR A 212 -0.12 -4.46 13.56
C TYR A 212 0.03 -5.42 14.74
N THR A 213 -0.83 -6.43 14.85
CA THR A 213 -0.76 -7.40 15.95
C THR A 213 0.33 -8.45 15.77
N ALA A 214 0.73 -8.75 14.53
CA ALA A 214 1.88 -9.62 14.27
C ALA A 214 3.19 -8.96 14.70
N GLU A 215 3.36 -7.65 14.45
CA GLU A 215 4.54 -6.89 14.84
C GLU A 215 4.63 -6.67 16.36
N HIS A 216 3.52 -6.26 16.98
CA HIS A 216 3.50 -5.86 18.39
C HIS A 216 3.03 -6.95 19.37
N GLY A 217 2.62 -8.11 18.89
CA GLY A 217 2.16 -9.21 19.72
C GLY A 217 1.05 -8.79 20.71
N ASP A 218 1.24 -9.11 21.98
CA ASP A 218 0.26 -8.81 23.05
C ASP A 218 0.07 -7.30 23.28
N GLU A 219 1.07 -6.48 23.02
CA GLU A 219 0.94 -5.02 23.16
C GLU A 219 0.02 -4.46 22.07
N GLY A 220 0.21 -4.90 20.83
CA GLY A 220 -0.68 -4.54 19.72
C GLY A 220 -2.13 -4.92 19.99
N TRP A 221 -2.35 -6.10 20.53
CA TRP A 221 -3.68 -6.52 20.94
C TRP A 221 -4.26 -5.67 22.06
N ARG A 222 -3.47 -5.30 23.09
CA ARG A 222 -3.94 -4.39 24.15
C ARG A 222 -4.44 -3.05 23.58
N ASN A 223 -3.73 -2.48 22.59
CA ASN A 223 -4.14 -1.22 21.97
C ASN A 223 -5.45 -1.39 21.17
N ILE A 224 -5.57 -2.46 20.39
CA ILE A 224 -6.80 -2.78 19.63
C ILE A 224 -7.99 -3.02 20.58
N GLU A 225 -7.79 -3.78 21.64
CA GLU A 225 -8.83 -4.11 22.63
C GLU A 225 -9.26 -2.87 23.43
N ALA A 226 -8.35 -1.95 23.74
CA ALA A 226 -8.67 -0.69 24.42
C ALA A 226 -9.50 0.25 23.54
N LEU A 227 -9.30 0.25 22.23
CA LEU A 227 -10.10 1.04 21.27
C LEU A 227 -11.53 0.50 21.15
N GLY A 228 -11.72 -0.81 21.22
CA GLY A 228 -12.98 -1.48 20.91
C GLY A 228 -14.23 -0.86 21.52
N PRO A 229 -14.31 -0.69 22.87
CA PRO A 229 -15.53 -0.19 23.54
C PRO A 229 -15.97 1.23 23.14
N ASN A 230 -15.03 2.04 22.63
CA ASN A 230 -15.23 3.45 22.32
C ASN A 230 -15.26 3.74 20.81
N THR A 231 -15.21 2.70 19.96
CA THR A 231 -15.09 2.83 18.50
C THR A 231 -16.38 2.45 17.79
N GLY A 232 -16.86 3.35 16.94
CA GLY A 232 -17.90 3.04 15.96
C GLY A 232 -17.32 2.24 14.78
N VAL A 233 -18.06 1.25 14.30
CA VAL A 233 -17.60 0.35 13.24
C VAL A 233 -18.46 0.51 11.99
N GLU A 234 -17.81 0.86 10.87
CA GLU A 234 -18.46 1.10 9.59
C GLU A 234 -18.19 -0.04 8.58
N SER A 235 -19.08 -0.18 7.60
CA SER A 235 -18.95 -1.22 6.57
C SER A 235 -17.81 -0.98 5.58
N GLY A 236 -17.31 0.27 5.46
CA GLY A 236 -16.23 0.62 4.54
C GLY A 236 -15.75 2.06 4.69
N ASN A 237 -14.61 2.36 4.04
CA ASN A 237 -13.95 3.65 4.12
C ASN A 237 -14.84 4.83 3.69
N GLY A 238 -15.70 4.67 2.69
CA GLY A 238 -16.58 5.75 2.22
C GLY A 238 -17.51 6.25 3.33
N ASN A 239 -18.23 5.34 4.00
CA ASN A 239 -19.11 5.68 5.13
C ASN A 239 -18.31 6.27 6.30
N LEU A 240 -17.15 5.67 6.60
CA LEU A 240 -16.28 6.13 7.67
C LEU A 240 -15.82 7.57 7.46
N MET A 241 -15.35 7.90 6.25
CA MET A 241 -14.88 9.24 5.90
C MET A 241 -16.02 10.25 5.85
N GLN A 242 -17.20 9.87 5.35
CA GLN A 242 -18.38 10.72 5.36
C GLN A 242 -18.77 11.13 6.78
N LYS A 243 -18.85 10.18 7.71
CA LYS A 243 -19.18 10.43 9.12
C LYS A 243 -18.12 11.27 9.83
N LEU A 244 -16.83 11.05 9.51
CA LEU A 244 -15.75 11.88 10.01
C LEU A 244 -15.88 13.34 9.54
N ALA A 245 -16.15 13.56 8.25
CA ALA A 245 -16.35 14.90 7.69
C ALA A 245 -17.58 15.59 8.28
N GLN A 246 -18.66 14.85 8.55
CA GLN A 246 -19.89 15.37 9.19
C GLN A 246 -19.73 15.61 10.69
N GLY A 247 -18.59 15.21 11.30
CA GLY A 247 -18.33 15.40 12.73
C GLY A 247 -19.01 14.38 13.65
N GLU A 248 -19.55 13.30 13.11
CA GLU A 248 -20.00 12.17 13.92
C GLU A 248 -18.80 11.51 14.61
N TYR A 249 -17.65 11.39 13.90
CA TYR A 249 -16.36 11.02 14.46
C TYR A 249 -15.41 12.20 14.53
N GLN A 250 -14.49 12.17 15.48
CA GLN A 250 -13.37 13.12 15.63
C GLN A 250 -12.07 12.52 15.10
N ALA A 251 -11.94 11.20 15.20
CA ALA A 251 -10.77 10.43 14.81
C ALA A 251 -11.20 9.12 14.15
N THR A 252 -10.38 8.63 13.25
CA THR A 252 -10.51 7.30 12.63
C THR A 252 -9.12 6.67 12.53
N TYR A 253 -9.05 5.36 12.37
CA TYR A 253 -7.78 4.66 12.19
C TYR A 253 -7.92 3.50 11.20
N PHE A 254 -6.79 3.09 10.64
CA PHE A 254 -6.67 2.09 9.59
C PHE A 254 -7.51 2.44 8.35
N VAL A 255 -7.52 3.73 8.00
CA VAL A 255 -8.14 4.23 6.79
C VAL A 255 -7.19 4.04 5.60
N ALA A 256 -7.74 3.66 4.44
CA ALA A 256 -6.95 3.49 3.22
C ALA A 256 -6.16 4.75 2.85
N GLY A 257 -4.89 4.59 2.51
CA GLY A 257 -3.96 5.69 2.25
C GLY A 257 -4.31 6.56 1.04
N SER A 258 -5.23 6.14 0.16
CA SER A 258 -5.75 6.98 -0.92
C SER A 258 -6.41 8.27 -0.43
N VAL A 259 -6.89 8.30 0.82
CA VAL A 259 -7.44 9.52 1.44
C VAL A 259 -6.43 10.69 1.48
N ARG A 260 -5.13 10.42 1.42
CA ARG A 260 -4.07 11.45 1.43
C ARG A 260 -4.21 12.40 0.25
N ALA A 261 -4.35 11.86 -0.96
CA ALA A 261 -4.56 12.67 -2.17
C ALA A 261 -5.87 13.46 -2.07
N LEU A 262 -6.95 12.85 -1.61
CA LEU A 262 -8.21 13.55 -1.39
C LEU A 262 -8.08 14.74 -0.43
N ILE A 263 -7.38 14.57 0.70
CA ILE A 263 -7.21 15.63 1.71
C ILE A 263 -6.32 16.78 1.18
N GLU A 264 -5.34 16.46 0.33
CA GLU A 264 -4.43 17.47 -0.20
C GLU A 264 -5.00 18.24 -1.40
N GLU A 265 -5.84 17.61 -2.22
CA GLU A 265 -6.34 18.16 -3.47
C GLU A 265 -7.74 18.76 -3.36
N ASP A 266 -8.60 18.29 -2.44
CA ASP A 266 -9.98 18.75 -2.29
C ASP A 266 -10.13 19.82 -1.18
N GLU A 267 -10.59 21.01 -1.56
CA GLU A 267 -10.89 22.10 -0.61
C GLU A 267 -11.89 21.68 0.48
N ALA A 268 -12.89 20.84 0.13
CA ALA A 268 -13.87 20.37 1.09
C ALA A 268 -13.26 19.42 2.12
N ALA A 269 -12.15 18.76 1.79
CA ALA A 269 -11.44 17.86 2.69
C ALA A 269 -10.42 18.58 3.60
N LYS A 270 -10.24 19.91 3.50
CA LYS A 270 -9.31 20.67 4.36
C LYS A 270 -9.66 20.68 5.84
N ILE A 271 -10.89 20.31 6.20
CA ILE A 271 -11.27 20.05 7.59
C ILE A 271 -10.72 18.73 8.12
N LEU A 272 -10.10 17.93 7.26
CA LEU A 272 -9.49 16.66 7.60
C LEU A 272 -7.97 16.79 7.67
N ASN A 273 -7.35 15.91 8.42
CA ASN A 273 -5.91 15.72 8.48
C ASN A 273 -5.61 14.25 8.65
N TYR A 274 -4.59 13.76 7.98
CA TYR A 274 -4.13 12.38 8.18
C TYR A 274 -2.78 12.34 8.91
N THR A 275 -2.52 11.21 9.54
CA THR A 275 -1.25 10.91 10.20
C THR A 275 -0.90 9.44 9.97
N TYR A 276 0.34 9.17 9.59
CA TYR A 276 0.90 7.83 9.68
C TYR A 276 1.10 7.48 11.16
N LEU A 277 0.90 6.22 11.51
CA LEU A 277 1.07 5.75 12.89
C LEU A 277 2.56 5.52 13.18
N THR A 278 3.12 6.24 14.12
CA THR A 278 4.55 6.20 14.44
C THR A 278 4.98 4.98 15.27
N ASP A 279 4.03 4.28 15.86
CA ASP A 279 4.23 2.98 16.51
C ASP A 279 4.06 1.80 15.53
N GLY A 280 3.81 2.08 14.25
CA GLY A 280 3.71 1.11 13.18
C GLY A 280 2.58 1.43 12.21
N THR A 281 2.95 1.80 10.99
CA THR A 281 2.01 2.03 9.89
C THR A 281 1.84 0.74 9.10
N PRO A 282 0.66 0.06 9.15
CA PRO A 282 0.43 -1.09 8.30
C PRO A 282 0.47 -0.69 6.83
N MET A 283 1.31 -1.37 6.06
CA MET A 283 1.44 -1.21 4.61
C MET A 283 0.83 -2.44 3.95
N LEU A 284 -0.19 -2.24 3.13
CA LEU A 284 -0.87 -3.35 2.47
C LEU A 284 -0.51 -3.42 0.99
N PRO A 285 0.02 -4.56 0.53
CA PRO A 285 0.30 -4.74 -0.87
C PRO A 285 -1.00 -4.76 -1.70
N ARG A 286 -1.02 -3.98 -2.76
CA ARG A 286 -2.04 -4.11 -3.79
C ARG A 286 -1.57 -5.14 -4.81
N ALA A 287 -1.99 -6.36 -4.61
CA ALA A 287 -1.60 -7.48 -5.44
C ALA A 287 -2.20 -7.40 -6.84
N VAL A 288 -1.43 -7.79 -7.84
CA VAL A 288 -1.88 -7.94 -9.22
C VAL A 288 -1.47 -9.30 -9.76
N ALA A 289 -2.37 -9.95 -10.49
CA ALA A 289 -2.13 -11.24 -11.12
C ALA A 289 -2.85 -11.34 -12.47
N VAL A 290 -2.17 -11.95 -13.46
CA VAL A 290 -2.83 -12.40 -14.69
C VAL A 290 -3.64 -13.65 -14.38
N THR A 291 -4.89 -13.71 -14.81
CA THR A 291 -5.75 -14.85 -14.51
C THR A 291 -5.51 -16.02 -15.48
N ARG A 292 -5.69 -17.25 -15.01
CA ARG A 292 -5.55 -18.46 -15.84
C ARG A 292 -6.58 -18.54 -16.98
N LYS A 293 -7.73 -17.89 -16.83
CA LYS A 293 -8.81 -17.85 -17.83
C LYS A 293 -8.84 -16.57 -18.64
N ALA A 294 -7.76 -15.78 -18.60
CA ALA A 294 -7.63 -14.58 -19.41
C ALA A 294 -7.94 -14.86 -20.89
N LYS A 295 -8.82 -14.08 -21.48
CA LYS A 295 -9.10 -14.10 -22.92
C LYS A 295 -8.07 -13.28 -23.71
N SER A 296 -7.43 -12.33 -23.04
CA SER A 296 -6.40 -11.45 -23.60
C SER A 296 -5.09 -11.58 -22.80
N PRO A 297 -4.48 -12.79 -22.73
CA PRO A 297 -3.35 -13.02 -21.84
C PRO A 297 -2.12 -12.18 -22.17
N GLU A 298 -1.84 -11.89 -23.45
CA GLU A 298 -0.68 -11.08 -23.82
C GLU A 298 -0.89 -9.59 -23.50
N ALA A 299 -2.13 -9.07 -23.64
CA ALA A 299 -2.46 -7.72 -23.21
C ALA A 299 -2.43 -7.62 -21.66
N ALA A 300 -2.85 -8.66 -20.95
CA ALA A 300 -2.78 -8.75 -19.50
C ALA A 300 -1.32 -8.76 -18.99
N LYS A 301 -0.44 -9.56 -19.58
CA LYS A 301 1.01 -9.56 -19.27
C LYS A 301 1.62 -8.18 -19.54
N LEU A 302 1.26 -7.55 -20.67
CA LEU A 302 1.76 -6.22 -21.01
C LEU A 302 1.31 -5.17 -20.01
N PHE A 303 0.09 -5.27 -19.51
CA PHE A 303 -0.41 -4.37 -18.46
C PHE A 303 0.31 -4.57 -17.13
N VAL A 304 0.54 -5.81 -16.68
CA VAL A 304 1.34 -6.08 -15.48
C VAL A 304 2.76 -5.54 -15.64
N ASN A 305 3.42 -5.80 -16.77
CA ASN A 305 4.74 -5.26 -17.07
C ASN A 305 4.77 -3.72 -17.02
N PHE A 306 3.73 -3.07 -17.56
CA PHE A 306 3.58 -1.62 -17.48
C PHE A 306 3.44 -1.14 -16.02
N LEU A 307 2.58 -1.77 -15.22
CA LEU A 307 2.39 -1.40 -13.80
C LEU A 307 3.70 -1.48 -12.99
N LEU A 308 4.58 -2.42 -13.33
CA LEU A 308 5.87 -2.60 -12.69
C LEU A 308 6.97 -1.70 -13.26
N SER A 309 6.72 -0.93 -14.32
CA SER A 309 7.66 0.02 -14.91
C SER A 309 7.68 1.35 -14.14
N VAL A 310 8.74 2.14 -14.31
CA VAL A 310 8.82 3.51 -13.75
C VAL A 310 7.62 4.35 -14.21
N GLU A 311 7.24 4.27 -15.49
CA GLU A 311 6.12 5.01 -16.05
C GLU A 311 4.77 4.58 -15.45
N GLY A 312 4.56 3.27 -15.27
CA GLY A 312 3.36 2.74 -14.62
C GLY A 312 3.27 3.14 -13.14
N GLN A 313 4.38 3.07 -12.41
CA GLN A 313 4.46 3.52 -11.02
C GLN A 313 4.27 5.04 -10.89
N GLN A 314 4.76 5.84 -11.86
CA GLN A 314 4.51 7.28 -11.91
C GLN A 314 3.03 7.59 -12.18
N ALA A 315 2.37 6.80 -13.03
CA ALA A 315 0.93 6.92 -13.26
C ALA A 315 0.12 6.49 -12.01
N ALA A 316 0.55 5.45 -11.32
CA ALA A 316 -0.04 5.00 -10.06
C ALA A 316 0.05 6.09 -8.98
N CYS A 317 1.20 6.78 -8.87
CA CYS A 317 1.36 7.91 -7.97
C CYS A 317 0.28 8.99 -8.18
N LYS A 318 0.00 9.34 -9.43
CA LYS A 318 -1.05 10.32 -9.78
C LYS A 318 -2.46 9.86 -9.40
N GLY A 319 -2.67 8.57 -9.23
CA GLY A 319 -3.90 7.99 -8.72
C GLY A 319 -3.94 7.86 -7.18
N GLY A 320 -2.93 8.41 -6.47
CA GLY A 320 -2.85 8.33 -5.02
C GLY A 320 -2.38 6.99 -4.46
N PHE A 321 -1.91 6.07 -5.31
CA PHE A 321 -1.24 4.85 -4.86
C PHE A 321 0.15 5.14 -4.30
N THR A 322 0.71 4.17 -3.58
CA THR A 322 2.03 4.27 -2.98
C THR A 322 3.05 3.44 -3.77
N PRO A 323 3.66 4.01 -4.82
CA PRO A 323 4.70 3.33 -5.57
C PRO A 323 5.94 3.10 -4.70
N TYR A 324 6.65 2.03 -5.00
CA TYR A 324 7.85 1.61 -4.28
C TYR A 324 9.10 1.53 -5.17
N ARG A 325 8.93 1.78 -6.48
CA ARG A 325 10.03 1.62 -7.43
C ARG A 325 10.98 2.80 -7.37
N ASP A 326 12.29 2.51 -7.37
CA ASP A 326 13.34 3.52 -7.47
C ASP A 326 13.21 4.34 -8.75
N GLY A 327 13.52 5.63 -8.66
CA GLY A 327 13.41 6.57 -9.78
C GLY A 327 11.99 7.11 -10.01
N VAL A 328 11.03 6.77 -9.14
CA VAL A 328 9.69 7.36 -9.15
C VAL A 328 9.61 8.47 -8.11
N GLU A 329 9.43 9.70 -8.57
CA GLU A 329 9.16 10.85 -7.69
C GLU A 329 7.68 10.89 -7.35
N CYS A 330 7.34 10.64 -6.10
CA CYS A 330 5.96 10.56 -5.64
C CYS A 330 5.83 11.07 -4.20
N PRO A 331 4.97 12.08 -3.94
CA PRO A 331 4.70 12.54 -2.58
C PRO A 331 4.04 11.47 -1.71
N TYR A 332 3.41 10.47 -2.34
CA TYR A 332 2.75 9.35 -1.68
C TYR A 332 3.58 8.05 -1.74
N GLY A 333 4.77 8.08 -2.36
CA GLY A 333 5.62 6.91 -2.52
C GLY A 333 6.18 6.38 -1.21
N ILE A 334 6.68 5.15 -1.23
CA ILE A 334 7.22 4.48 -0.03
C ILE A 334 8.34 5.29 0.64
N ALA A 335 9.22 5.92 -0.14
CA ALA A 335 10.29 6.78 0.37
C ALA A 335 9.74 8.03 1.11
N ALA A 336 8.58 8.54 0.71
CA ALA A 336 7.94 9.65 1.40
C ALA A 336 7.32 9.20 2.74
N VAL A 337 6.75 7.99 2.79
CA VAL A 337 6.25 7.39 4.04
C VAL A 337 7.42 7.13 4.99
N GLU A 338 8.49 6.49 4.50
CA GLU A 338 9.70 6.20 5.27
C GLU A 338 10.32 7.45 5.92
N LYS A 339 10.37 8.55 5.17
CA LYS A 339 10.87 9.83 5.68
C LYS A 339 10.07 10.36 6.89
N VAL A 340 8.79 10.02 6.99
CA VAL A 340 7.91 10.48 8.08
C VAL A 340 7.97 9.54 9.27
N VAL A 341 7.90 8.22 9.06
CA VAL A 341 7.76 7.25 10.15
C VAL A 341 9.05 6.48 10.45
N GLY A 342 10.03 6.50 9.56
CA GLY A 342 11.21 5.64 9.59
C GLY A 342 10.93 4.25 9.03
N ALA A 343 11.99 3.58 8.54
CA ALA A 343 11.88 2.26 7.92
C ALA A 343 11.30 1.21 8.88
N ASP A 344 11.73 1.24 10.14
CA ASP A 344 11.33 0.26 11.17
C ASP A 344 9.82 0.37 11.55
N ASN A 345 9.18 1.49 11.26
CA ASN A 345 7.75 1.71 11.52
C ASN A 345 6.86 1.52 10.29
N MET A 346 7.42 1.13 9.16
CA MET A 346 6.65 0.67 7.99
C MET A 346 6.47 -0.85 8.07
N MET A 347 5.26 -1.29 8.35
CA MET A 347 4.95 -2.72 8.43
C MET A 347 4.74 -3.31 7.04
N LEU A 348 5.82 -3.53 6.30
CA LEU A 348 5.84 -4.11 4.96
C LEU A 348 5.71 -5.64 5.06
N GLY A 349 4.51 -6.11 5.31
CA GLY A 349 4.28 -7.51 5.68
C GLY A 349 4.19 -8.50 4.51
N GLY A 350 4.06 -8.04 3.28
CA GLY A 350 3.78 -8.96 2.16
C GLY A 350 2.57 -9.86 2.44
N TYR A 351 2.71 -11.16 2.13
CA TYR A 351 1.72 -12.18 2.47
C TYR A 351 2.32 -13.19 3.46
N PRO A 352 2.13 -12.99 4.79
CA PRO A 352 2.61 -13.96 5.78
C PRO A 352 2.01 -15.35 5.52
N GLU A 353 2.85 -16.40 5.59
CA GLU A 353 2.44 -17.80 5.32
C GLU A 353 1.26 -18.27 6.16
N ASP A 354 1.10 -17.70 7.34
CA ASP A 354 0.09 -18.12 8.31
C ASP A 354 -1.16 -17.20 8.34
N ILE A 355 -1.22 -16.16 7.51
CA ILE A 355 -2.33 -15.20 7.52
C ILE A 355 -3.70 -15.87 7.27
N VAL A 356 -3.75 -16.86 6.39
CA VAL A 356 -4.98 -17.62 6.10
C VAL A 356 -5.39 -18.43 7.32
N ARG A 357 -4.43 -19.12 7.96
CA ARG A 357 -4.65 -19.97 9.13
C ARG A 357 -5.08 -19.17 10.35
N ASN A 358 -4.48 -17.99 10.57
CA ASN A 358 -4.71 -17.18 11.75
C ASN A 358 -5.96 -16.29 11.64
N LYS A 359 -6.52 -16.10 10.44
CA LYS A 359 -7.69 -15.24 10.21
C LYS A 359 -8.86 -15.51 11.16
N PRO A 360 -9.31 -16.76 11.40
CA PRO A 360 -10.44 -17.00 12.29
C PRO A 360 -10.20 -16.49 13.72
N ALA A 361 -9.02 -16.75 14.28
CA ALA A 361 -8.67 -16.34 15.63
C ALA A 361 -8.57 -14.80 15.77
N ILE A 362 -7.94 -14.15 14.79
CA ILE A 362 -7.83 -12.68 14.74
C ILE A 362 -9.22 -12.04 14.66
N VAL A 363 -10.09 -12.55 13.78
CA VAL A 363 -11.45 -12.03 13.59
C VAL A 363 -12.29 -12.23 14.86
N GLU A 364 -12.22 -13.39 15.50
CA GLU A 364 -12.94 -13.68 16.74
C GLU A 364 -12.49 -12.76 17.88
N ARG A 365 -11.17 -12.60 18.07
CA ARG A 365 -10.60 -11.74 19.12
C ARG A 365 -11.00 -10.29 18.92
N TRP A 366 -10.92 -9.78 17.68
CA TRP A 366 -11.35 -8.44 17.35
C TRP A 366 -12.84 -8.25 17.59
N LYS A 367 -13.70 -9.16 17.11
CA LYS A 367 -15.16 -9.08 17.33
C LYS A 367 -15.51 -9.03 18.81
N LYS A 368 -14.84 -9.83 19.63
CA LYS A 368 -15.04 -9.79 21.08
C LYS A 368 -14.68 -8.43 21.68
N ALA A 369 -13.58 -7.80 21.21
CA ALA A 369 -13.15 -6.48 21.69
C ALA A 369 -14.13 -5.36 21.30
N TYR A 370 -14.81 -5.49 20.16
CA TYR A 370 -15.73 -4.49 19.61
C TYR A 370 -17.23 -4.83 19.86
N ASP A 371 -17.51 -5.82 20.69
CA ASP A 371 -18.86 -6.30 21.02
C ASP A 371 -19.71 -6.63 19.77
N ARG A 372 -19.13 -7.45 18.87
CA ARG A 372 -19.68 -7.79 17.55
C ARG A 372 -19.80 -9.30 17.31
#